data_c5d3840b6bf87a95ccd6ea483957f467
#
_entry.id   c5d3840b6bf87a95ccd6ea483957f467
#
_cell.length_a   1.000
_cell.length_b   1.000
_cell.length_c   1.000
_cell.angle_alpha   90.00
_cell.angle_beta   90.00
_cell.angle_gamma   90.00
#
_symmetry.space_group_name_H-M   'P 1'
#
loop_
_entity.id
_entity.type
_entity.pdbx_description
1 polymer ?
#
loop_
_entity_poly.entity_id
_entity_poly.type
_entity_poly.pdbx_seq_one_letter_code
_entity_poly.pdbx_strand_id
1 'polypeptide(L)'
;MSNSSQPSVAIIGAGPGGLASALLLAKSGVKVTVFERSKEVGGRNKVFERDGFKFDLGPTFFHYPEVIEDIFKAIGLDAHEELKLKRLDLNYRLIFGQGGVLDCTSNVEEMCERIEKLSGPKNALAFRKYLEDNRNKLDRSKQCLQEPWFGFSDLFSERAMRVSKVLRPHRSVAKDLMKLFDDERLMLAMSFQTKYLGMSPFNCPSLFTMLAFLEYEYGIFHPMGGLGSVSARMGEIAKDLGVEFRMEEEVTKVIMEKKTIKGIVTNNGPFYADKVVMNADFAQGMTSLFPDNVRKKWSNKKIDKKKYSCSTFMLYLGVDKTFDDLPHHQIYASENYVENLEDIEKHHRLTWDDPSVYVQNACVTDPQMAPEGCSTVYALVPVSHIHENINWDDEKDPFRNRIIEQIETKLGFEGLSDHIISELIITPEGWGEHCYRGAVFNLAHGLDQMLWKRPKNEFDEINNLYLVGGGTHPGSGLPVIYESARISSKLLLDSLGIRPDWNGVDTWFSSRKRRSKPSKTVRTSQGEVAMTSPNHN
;
A
#
# COMPACT_ATOMS: atom_id res chain seq x y z
N MET A 1 12.22 36.66 -23.57
CA MET A 1 11.67 35.76 -22.52
C MET A 1 11.02 34.61 -23.25
N SER A 2 11.64 33.42 -23.25
CA SER A 2 11.06 32.23 -23.89
C SER A 2 9.79 31.86 -23.13
N ASN A 3 8.66 31.81 -23.82
CA ASN A 3 7.44 31.21 -23.34
C ASN A 3 7.71 29.71 -23.10
N SER A 4 8.32 29.35 -21.96
CA SER A 4 8.39 27.97 -21.58
C SER A 4 6.97 27.59 -21.12
N SER A 5 6.27 26.79 -21.94
CA SER A 5 4.99 26.21 -21.53
C SER A 5 5.16 25.51 -20.19
N GLN A 6 4.19 25.67 -19.30
CA GLN A 6 4.16 24.99 -18.01
C GLN A 6 4.35 23.48 -18.22
N PRO A 7 5.28 22.80 -17.51
CA PRO A 7 5.50 21.37 -17.67
C PRO A 7 4.23 20.56 -17.39
N SER A 8 3.99 19.55 -18.22
CA SER A 8 2.79 18.72 -18.17
C SER A 8 3.09 17.29 -17.71
N VAL A 9 2.21 16.75 -16.87
CA VAL A 9 2.30 15.38 -16.34
C VAL A 9 0.97 14.65 -16.50
N ALA A 10 1.01 13.46 -17.11
CA ALA A 10 -0.10 12.53 -17.12
C ALA A 10 0.09 11.51 -15.99
N ILE A 11 -0.93 11.33 -15.14
CA ILE A 11 -0.96 10.31 -14.10
C ILE A 11 -1.94 9.22 -14.50
N ILE A 12 -1.48 7.96 -14.52
CA ILE A 12 -2.29 6.79 -14.86
C ILE A 12 -2.81 6.16 -13.56
N GLY A 13 -4.10 6.32 -13.28
CA GLY A 13 -4.80 5.79 -12.12
C GLY A 13 -4.93 6.77 -10.96
N ALA A 14 -6.18 7.00 -10.51
CA ALA A 14 -6.56 7.85 -9.38
C ALA A 14 -6.61 7.11 -8.04
N GLY A 15 -5.78 6.09 -7.84
CA GLY A 15 -5.59 5.46 -6.54
C GLY A 15 -4.79 6.35 -5.58
N PRO A 16 -4.62 5.97 -4.29
CA PRO A 16 -3.99 6.80 -3.26
C PRO A 16 -2.64 7.41 -3.66
N GLY A 17 -1.76 6.63 -4.29
CA GLY A 17 -0.46 7.11 -4.74
C GLY A 17 -0.54 8.11 -5.89
N GLY A 18 -1.49 7.90 -6.83
CA GLY A 18 -1.74 8.83 -7.93
C GLY A 18 -2.29 10.16 -7.43
N LEU A 19 -3.23 10.12 -6.47
CA LEU A 19 -3.79 11.30 -5.82
C LEU A 19 -2.73 12.08 -5.05
N ALA A 20 -1.92 11.41 -4.24
CA ALA A 20 -0.81 12.06 -3.52
C ALA A 20 0.20 12.71 -4.48
N SER A 21 0.52 12.02 -5.58
CA SER A 21 1.40 12.59 -6.61
C SER A 21 0.75 13.82 -7.29
N ALA A 22 -0.56 13.77 -7.56
CA ALA A 22 -1.28 14.88 -8.16
C ALA A 22 -1.26 16.12 -7.27
N LEU A 23 -1.52 15.95 -5.95
CA LEU A 23 -1.45 17.03 -4.97
C LEU A 23 -0.05 17.69 -4.94
N LEU A 24 1.00 16.89 -4.79
CA LEU A 24 2.38 17.37 -4.67
C LEU A 24 2.88 18.05 -5.96
N LEU A 25 2.55 17.52 -7.12
CA LEU A 25 2.97 18.06 -8.41
C LEU A 25 2.19 19.34 -8.76
N ALA A 26 0.87 19.38 -8.54
CA ALA A 26 0.06 20.57 -8.76
C ALA A 26 0.47 21.71 -7.83
N LYS A 27 0.70 21.45 -6.53
CA LYS A 27 1.25 22.41 -5.58
C LYS A 27 2.59 22.98 -6.01
N SER A 28 3.38 22.21 -6.75
CA SER A 28 4.69 22.62 -7.27
C SER A 28 4.61 23.35 -8.64
N GLY A 29 3.40 23.70 -9.10
CA GLY A 29 3.20 24.46 -10.34
C GLY A 29 3.30 23.63 -11.62
N VAL A 30 3.10 22.32 -11.55
CA VAL A 30 3.06 21.44 -12.72
C VAL A 30 1.62 21.30 -13.20
N LYS A 31 1.39 21.32 -14.51
CA LYS A 31 0.07 21.00 -15.09
C LYS A 31 -0.16 19.48 -15.01
N VAL A 32 -1.14 19.05 -14.21
CA VAL A 32 -1.42 17.64 -13.96
C VAL A 32 -2.76 17.24 -14.55
N THR A 33 -2.78 16.13 -15.29
CA THR A 33 -4.01 15.45 -15.73
C THR A 33 -3.98 14.01 -15.25
N VAL A 34 -5.00 13.59 -14.51
CA VAL A 34 -5.18 12.23 -13.98
C VAL A 34 -6.18 11.48 -14.85
N PHE A 35 -5.83 10.28 -15.28
CA PHE A 35 -6.67 9.37 -16.07
C PHE A 35 -7.09 8.19 -15.20
N GLU A 36 -8.40 8.00 -15.07
CA GLU A 36 -8.99 6.92 -14.26
C GLU A 36 -10.08 6.20 -15.06
N ARG A 37 -10.00 4.88 -15.09
CA ARG A 37 -11.00 4.06 -15.80
C ARG A 37 -12.35 3.95 -15.11
N SER A 38 -12.38 4.20 -13.80
CA SER A 38 -13.60 4.16 -12.97
C SER A 38 -14.30 5.51 -12.92
N LYS A 39 -15.55 5.53 -12.46
CA LYS A 39 -16.31 6.76 -12.18
C LYS A 39 -15.79 7.52 -10.97
N GLU A 40 -15.11 6.82 -10.05
CA GLU A 40 -14.69 7.32 -8.74
C GLU A 40 -13.19 7.18 -8.57
N VAL A 41 -12.61 8.13 -7.81
CA VAL A 41 -11.22 8.06 -7.37
C VAL A 41 -11.04 7.05 -6.24
N GLY A 42 -9.80 6.70 -5.91
CA GLY A 42 -9.44 5.83 -4.79
C GLY A 42 -8.96 4.44 -5.22
N GLY A 43 -9.33 3.97 -6.42
CA GLY A 43 -8.92 2.64 -6.89
C GLY A 43 -9.34 1.55 -5.89
N ARG A 44 -8.40 0.75 -5.38
CA ARG A 44 -8.68 -0.27 -4.34
C ARG A 44 -8.93 0.33 -2.95
N ASN A 45 -8.69 1.61 -2.75
CA ASN A 45 -9.00 2.35 -1.51
C ASN A 45 -10.18 3.30 -1.74
N LYS A 46 -11.27 2.79 -2.28
CA LYS A 46 -12.52 3.55 -2.41
C LYS A 46 -13.60 2.96 -1.51
N VAL A 47 -14.57 3.77 -1.15
CA VAL A 47 -15.86 3.30 -0.63
C VAL A 47 -16.75 3.03 -1.82
N PHE A 48 -17.53 1.99 -1.77
CA PHE A 48 -18.63 1.76 -2.71
C PHE A 48 -19.95 1.60 -1.95
N GLU A 49 -21.04 1.95 -2.59
CA GLU A 49 -22.37 1.82 -2.05
C GLU A 49 -23.15 0.74 -2.81
N ARG A 50 -23.86 -0.10 -2.06
CA ARG A 50 -24.75 -1.13 -2.60
C ARG A 50 -25.97 -1.25 -1.72
N ASP A 51 -27.16 -1.12 -2.30
CA ASP A 51 -28.44 -1.26 -1.61
C ASP A 51 -28.57 -0.40 -0.34
N GLY A 52 -27.94 0.79 -0.31
CA GLY A 52 -27.90 1.71 0.83
C GLY A 52 -26.80 1.43 1.86
N PHE A 53 -26.02 0.37 1.67
CA PHE A 53 -24.87 0.01 2.51
C PHE A 53 -23.56 0.53 1.89
N LYS A 54 -22.66 1.06 2.73
CA LYS A 54 -21.35 1.56 2.32
C LYS A 54 -20.25 0.67 2.82
N PHE A 55 -19.32 0.31 1.94
CA PHE A 55 -18.18 -0.57 2.26
C PHE A 55 -16.89 0.02 1.78
N ASP A 56 -15.84 -0.10 2.58
CA ASP A 56 -14.48 0.03 2.07
C ASP A 56 -14.17 -1.15 1.15
N LEU A 57 -13.70 -0.86 -0.07
CA LEU A 57 -13.41 -1.93 -1.05
C LEU A 57 -12.20 -2.77 -0.63
N GLY A 58 -11.20 -2.19 -0.01
CA GLY A 58 -9.95 -2.85 0.32
C GLY A 58 -9.49 -2.60 1.75
N PRO A 59 -8.47 -1.77 2.01
CA PRO A 59 -7.96 -1.57 3.36
C PRO A 59 -9.01 -0.90 4.27
N THR A 60 -9.01 -1.31 5.55
CA THR A 60 -9.92 -0.82 6.59
C THR A 60 -9.16 -0.27 7.80
N PHE A 61 -7.88 -0.62 7.94
CA PHE A 61 -7.01 -0.11 9.01
C PHE A 61 -6.29 1.16 8.55
N PHE A 62 -6.60 2.29 9.18
CA PHE A 62 -5.84 3.52 9.00
C PHE A 62 -4.90 3.70 10.19
N HIS A 63 -3.63 3.44 9.97
CA HIS A 63 -2.57 3.58 10.97
C HIS A 63 -1.38 4.36 10.41
N TYR A 64 -0.49 4.83 11.30
CA TYR A 64 0.69 5.61 10.95
C TYR A 64 0.35 6.86 10.13
N PRO A 65 -0.48 7.77 10.68
CA PRO A 65 -1.01 8.93 9.96
C PRO A 65 0.06 9.96 9.56
N GLU A 66 1.22 10.00 10.22
CA GLU A 66 2.30 10.96 9.96
C GLU A 66 2.62 11.14 8.47
N VAL A 67 2.54 10.06 7.69
CA VAL A 67 2.91 10.13 6.25
C VAL A 67 1.88 10.91 5.44
N ILE A 68 0.60 10.74 5.72
CA ILE A 68 -0.44 11.53 5.04
C ILE A 68 -0.48 12.95 5.58
N GLU A 69 -0.22 13.15 6.87
CA GLU A 69 -0.05 14.48 7.48
C GLU A 69 1.06 15.25 6.77
N ASP A 70 2.20 14.62 6.46
CA ASP A 70 3.27 15.22 5.67
C ASP A 70 2.79 15.62 4.25
N ILE A 71 1.93 14.82 3.58
CA ILE A 71 1.37 15.19 2.28
C ILE A 71 0.47 16.42 2.39
N PHE A 72 -0.44 16.45 3.37
CA PHE A 72 -1.32 17.60 3.59
C PHE A 72 -0.54 18.84 3.98
N LYS A 73 0.41 18.74 4.89
CA LYS A 73 1.32 19.82 5.26
C LYS A 73 2.09 20.35 4.05
N ALA A 74 2.57 19.49 3.16
CA ALA A 74 3.29 19.89 1.95
C ALA A 74 2.46 20.79 1.03
N ILE A 75 1.14 20.60 1.02
CA ILE A 75 0.22 21.44 0.22
C ILE A 75 -0.34 22.62 1.01
N GLY A 76 -0.02 22.75 2.31
CA GLY A 76 -0.42 23.86 3.17
C GLY A 76 -1.74 23.65 3.91
N LEU A 77 -2.15 22.38 4.10
CA LEU A 77 -3.36 21.98 4.83
C LEU A 77 -3.01 21.16 6.07
N ASP A 78 -3.96 21.05 7.00
CA ASP A 78 -3.89 20.16 8.16
C ASP A 78 -4.73 18.92 7.89
N ALA A 79 -4.11 17.73 7.95
CA ALA A 79 -4.79 16.48 7.70
C ALA A 79 -5.89 16.17 8.72
N HIS A 80 -5.76 16.61 9.98
CA HIS A 80 -6.76 16.40 11.02
C HIS A 80 -8.02 17.27 10.84
N GLU A 81 -7.86 18.44 10.22
CA GLU A 81 -9.00 19.29 9.86
C GLU A 81 -9.73 18.76 8.62
N GLU A 82 -8.98 18.25 7.66
CA GLU A 82 -9.50 17.77 6.37
C GLU A 82 -10.10 16.36 6.44
N LEU A 83 -9.54 15.51 7.28
CA LEU A 83 -9.90 14.10 7.44
C LEU A 83 -10.58 13.91 8.79
N LYS A 84 -11.83 13.49 8.81
CA LYS A 84 -12.57 13.22 10.05
C LYS A 84 -12.14 11.88 10.64
N LEU A 85 -10.95 11.85 11.26
CA LEU A 85 -10.35 10.64 11.81
C LEU A 85 -10.87 10.39 13.24
N LYS A 86 -11.49 9.25 13.49
CA LYS A 86 -11.85 8.78 14.82
C LYS A 86 -10.86 7.71 15.27
N ARG A 87 -10.12 7.97 16.34
CA ARG A 87 -9.24 6.97 16.95
C ARG A 87 -10.09 5.89 17.60
N LEU A 88 -9.72 4.64 17.40
CA LEU A 88 -10.35 3.49 18.03
C LEU A 88 -9.69 3.22 19.38
N ASP A 89 -10.47 3.11 20.46
CA ASP A 89 -9.95 2.79 21.79
C ASP A 89 -9.47 1.34 21.85
N LEU A 90 -10.22 0.44 21.21
CA LEU A 90 -9.85 -0.93 20.93
C LEU A 90 -9.37 -1.00 19.47
N ASN A 91 -8.09 -1.27 19.27
CA ASN A 91 -7.53 -1.45 17.93
C ASN A 91 -8.24 -2.60 17.20
N TYR A 92 -8.30 -3.76 17.84
CA TYR A 92 -9.02 -4.97 17.37
C TYR A 92 -9.07 -6.03 18.45
N ARG A 93 -9.99 -6.98 18.29
CA ARG A 93 -10.06 -8.22 19.06
C ARG A 93 -9.41 -9.36 18.29
N LEU A 94 -8.45 -10.05 18.90
CA LEU A 94 -7.88 -11.30 18.40
C LEU A 94 -8.54 -12.48 19.13
N ILE A 95 -9.05 -13.43 18.36
CA ILE A 95 -9.60 -14.69 18.83
C ILE A 95 -8.69 -15.79 18.31
N PHE A 96 -8.12 -16.58 19.22
CA PHE A 96 -7.18 -17.63 18.86
C PHE A 96 -7.90 -18.98 18.78
N GLY A 97 -7.77 -19.69 17.66
CA GLY A 97 -8.30 -21.04 17.50
C GLY A 97 -7.75 -22.02 18.53
N GLN A 98 -6.52 -21.80 18.99
CA GLN A 98 -5.88 -22.52 20.11
C GLN A 98 -6.48 -22.17 21.48
N GLY A 99 -7.44 -21.25 21.52
CA GLY A 99 -8.11 -20.78 22.75
C GLY A 99 -7.55 -19.48 23.30
N GLY A 100 -8.46 -18.66 23.79
CA GLY A 100 -8.18 -17.33 24.34
C GLY A 100 -8.55 -16.20 23.42
N VAL A 101 -8.67 -15.02 24.02
CA VAL A 101 -9.00 -13.76 23.36
C VAL A 101 -8.04 -12.68 23.84
N LEU A 102 -7.60 -11.80 22.96
CA LEU A 102 -6.78 -10.65 23.28
C LEU A 102 -7.39 -9.40 22.65
N ASP A 103 -7.89 -8.52 23.48
CA ASP A 103 -8.34 -7.19 23.07
C ASP A 103 -7.13 -6.27 22.98
N CYS A 104 -6.74 -5.89 21.77
CA CYS A 104 -5.54 -5.12 21.52
C CYS A 104 -5.84 -3.62 21.56
N THR A 105 -5.05 -2.86 22.32
CA THR A 105 -5.16 -1.41 22.49
C THR A 105 -3.81 -0.74 22.37
N SER A 106 -3.80 0.53 21.97
CA SER A 106 -2.60 1.37 21.97
C SER A 106 -2.27 1.98 23.35
N ASN A 107 -3.10 1.75 24.37
CA ASN A 107 -2.74 2.02 25.75
C ASN A 107 -1.80 0.92 26.26
N VAL A 108 -0.52 1.26 26.41
CA VAL A 108 0.56 0.28 26.71
C VAL A 108 0.35 -0.40 28.07
N GLU A 109 -0.12 0.35 29.09
CA GLU A 109 -0.34 -0.21 30.43
C GLU A 109 -1.47 -1.24 30.40
N GLU A 110 -2.59 -0.86 29.82
CA GLU A 110 -3.76 -1.74 29.66
C GLU A 110 -3.43 -2.96 28.79
N MET A 111 -2.64 -2.79 27.71
CA MET A 111 -2.17 -3.90 26.90
C MET A 111 -1.28 -4.87 27.69
N CYS A 112 -0.39 -4.34 28.53
CA CYS A 112 0.42 -5.18 29.43
C CYS A 112 -0.42 -5.98 30.41
N GLU A 113 -1.45 -5.39 31.02
CA GLU A 113 -2.38 -6.08 31.91
C GLU A 113 -3.14 -7.22 31.21
N ARG A 114 -3.61 -6.96 29.97
CA ARG A 114 -4.28 -7.97 29.14
C ARG A 114 -3.34 -9.11 28.75
N ILE A 115 -2.09 -8.79 28.39
CA ILE A 115 -1.06 -9.81 28.10
C ILE A 115 -0.72 -10.61 29.35
N GLU A 116 -0.56 -9.95 30.51
CA GLU A 116 -0.27 -10.63 31.76
C GLU A 116 -1.38 -11.62 32.13
N LYS A 117 -2.65 -11.23 31.98
CA LYS A 117 -3.81 -12.09 32.19
C LYS A 117 -3.84 -13.28 31.21
N LEU A 118 -3.45 -13.08 29.96
CA LEU A 118 -3.46 -14.13 28.92
C LEU A 118 -2.30 -15.13 29.11
N SER A 119 -1.09 -14.65 29.43
CA SER A 119 0.14 -15.42 29.29
C SER A 119 1.24 -15.11 30.33
N GLY A 120 0.89 -14.37 31.39
CA GLY A 120 1.75 -14.10 32.54
C GLY A 120 2.68 -12.88 32.41
N PRO A 121 3.28 -12.45 33.56
CA PRO A 121 4.03 -11.18 33.66
C PRO A 121 5.31 -11.14 32.83
N LYS A 122 5.94 -12.29 32.57
CA LYS A 122 7.14 -12.36 31.73
C LYS A 122 6.86 -11.87 30.32
N ASN A 123 5.74 -12.24 29.76
CA ASN A 123 5.32 -11.84 28.42
C ASN A 123 4.87 -10.37 28.38
N ALA A 124 4.28 -9.84 29.44
CA ALA A 124 3.99 -8.41 29.56
C ALA A 124 5.27 -7.55 29.54
N LEU A 125 6.31 -7.97 30.25
CA LEU A 125 7.62 -7.33 30.18
C LEU A 125 8.27 -7.47 28.80
N ALA A 126 8.12 -8.62 28.14
CA ALA A 126 8.61 -8.84 26.79
C ALA A 126 7.91 -7.91 25.78
N PHE A 127 6.63 -7.60 25.97
CA PHE A 127 5.91 -6.65 25.12
C PHE A 127 6.49 -5.23 25.23
N ARG A 128 6.83 -4.73 26.41
CA ARG A 128 7.50 -3.43 26.56
C ARG A 128 8.84 -3.40 25.82
N LYS A 129 9.62 -4.46 25.95
CA LYS A 129 10.87 -4.60 25.20
C LYS A 129 10.66 -4.67 23.69
N TYR A 130 9.59 -5.32 23.24
CA TYR A 130 9.18 -5.36 21.84
C TYR A 130 8.92 -3.95 21.31
N LEU A 131 8.20 -3.10 22.05
CA LEU A 131 7.93 -1.72 21.65
C LEU A 131 9.22 -0.89 21.54
N GLU A 132 10.13 -0.99 22.52
CA GLU A 132 11.40 -0.27 22.52
C GLU A 132 12.30 -0.71 21.34
N ASP A 133 12.45 -2.02 21.12
CA ASP A 133 13.22 -2.57 20.00
C ASP A 133 12.69 -2.07 18.64
N ASN A 134 11.37 -2.03 18.46
CA ASN A 134 10.79 -1.65 17.18
C ASN A 134 10.75 -0.13 16.98
N ARG A 135 10.64 0.69 18.03
CA ARG A 135 10.85 2.13 17.95
C ARG A 135 12.25 2.44 17.41
N ASN A 136 13.28 1.79 17.96
CA ASN A 136 14.65 1.92 17.45
C ASN A 136 14.82 1.42 16.01
N LYS A 137 14.11 0.34 15.61
CA LYS A 137 14.10 -0.13 14.21
C LYS A 137 13.47 0.89 13.28
N LEU A 138 12.32 1.47 13.66
CA LEU A 138 11.63 2.48 12.85
C LEU A 138 12.52 3.70 12.64
N ASP A 139 13.07 4.27 13.72
CA ASP A 139 13.94 5.46 13.65
C ASP A 139 15.14 5.26 12.73
N ARG A 140 15.75 4.07 12.76
CA ARG A 140 16.90 3.77 11.90
C ARG A 140 16.53 3.43 10.47
N SER A 141 15.33 2.92 10.23
CA SER A 141 14.88 2.49 8.90
C SER A 141 14.09 3.57 8.15
N LYS A 142 13.54 4.57 8.85
CA LYS A 142 12.68 5.62 8.28
C LYS A 142 13.32 6.22 7.01
N GLN A 143 14.57 6.62 7.05
CA GLN A 143 15.27 7.20 5.90
C GLN A 143 15.41 6.21 4.72
N CYS A 144 15.54 4.91 4.98
CA CYS A 144 15.61 3.90 3.92
C CYS A 144 14.27 3.72 3.18
N LEU A 145 13.16 3.99 3.85
CA LEU A 145 11.82 3.96 3.27
C LEU A 145 11.49 5.26 2.53
N GLN A 146 12.06 6.36 2.94
CA GLN A 146 11.74 7.71 2.50
C GLN A 146 12.64 8.24 1.37
N GLU A 147 13.73 7.56 1.05
CA GLU A 147 14.63 7.91 -0.05
C GLU A 147 14.67 6.85 -1.15
N PRO A 148 14.89 7.27 -2.43
CA PRO A 148 14.97 6.32 -3.54
C PRO A 148 16.21 5.42 -3.44
N TRP A 149 16.09 4.20 -3.99
CA TRP A 149 17.20 3.28 -4.17
C TRP A 149 17.58 3.19 -5.65
N PHE A 150 18.82 3.54 -5.97
CA PHE A 150 19.30 3.55 -7.37
C PHE A 150 20.07 2.28 -7.74
N GLY A 151 20.67 1.59 -6.77
CA GLY A 151 21.43 0.39 -7.05
C GLY A 151 22.13 -0.21 -5.84
N PHE A 152 22.94 -1.22 -6.10
CA PHE A 152 23.71 -1.93 -5.08
C PHE A 152 24.65 -1.01 -4.26
N SER A 153 25.18 0.04 -4.89
CA SER A 153 26.03 1.01 -4.20
C SER A 153 25.35 1.73 -3.04
N ASP A 154 24.01 1.80 -3.03
CA ASP A 154 23.28 2.45 -1.94
C ASP A 154 23.35 1.66 -0.62
N LEU A 155 23.74 0.38 -0.66
CA LEU A 155 24.03 -0.41 0.55
C LEU A 155 25.21 0.14 1.38
N PHE A 156 26.08 0.90 0.75
CA PHE A 156 27.24 1.54 1.42
C PHE A 156 26.92 2.98 1.85
N SER A 157 25.67 3.42 1.74
CA SER A 157 25.22 4.73 2.22
C SER A 157 25.11 4.75 3.74
N GLU A 158 25.19 5.94 4.33
CA GLU A 158 25.04 6.14 5.79
C GLU A 158 23.69 5.58 6.29
N ARG A 159 22.59 5.78 5.56
CA ARG A 159 21.26 5.24 5.89
C ARG A 159 21.25 3.71 5.95
N ALA A 160 21.90 3.05 4.98
CA ALA A 160 22.00 1.59 4.96
C ALA A 160 22.87 1.07 6.11
N MET A 161 23.95 1.77 6.46
CA MET A 161 24.78 1.45 7.63
C MET A 161 24.03 1.64 8.95
N ARG A 162 23.15 2.65 9.06
CA ARG A 162 22.29 2.84 10.25
C ARG A 162 21.34 1.67 10.44
N VAL A 163 20.64 1.26 9.36
CA VAL A 163 19.66 0.16 9.45
C VAL A 163 20.35 -1.20 9.64
N SER A 164 21.57 -1.39 9.13
CA SER A 164 22.30 -2.66 9.27
C SER A 164 22.50 -3.09 10.72
N LYS A 165 22.56 -2.13 11.67
CA LYS A 165 22.71 -2.39 13.10
C LYS A 165 21.47 -3.04 13.74
N VAL A 166 20.29 -2.86 13.14
CA VAL A 166 19.02 -3.42 13.64
C VAL A 166 18.44 -4.46 12.69
N LEU A 167 18.95 -4.51 11.46
CA LEU A 167 18.53 -5.47 10.45
C LEU A 167 19.08 -6.85 10.80
N ARG A 168 18.19 -7.84 10.90
CA ARG A 168 18.53 -9.25 11.14
C ARG A 168 18.13 -10.07 9.90
N PRO A 169 18.88 -9.96 8.77
CA PRO A 169 18.46 -10.50 7.47
C PRO A 169 18.32 -12.04 7.45
N HIS A 170 18.94 -12.73 8.41
CA HIS A 170 18.90 -14.18 8.59
C HIS A 170 17.71 -14.67 9.41
N ARG A 171 16.83 -13.77 9.88
CA ARG A 171 15.65 -14.08 10.68
C ARG A 171 14.38 -13.65 9.99
N SER A 172 13.33 -14.44 10.20
CA SER A 172 11.96 -14.05 9.90
C SER A 172 11.32 -13.34 11.10
N VAL A 173 10.17 -12.70 10.85
CA VAL A 173 9.33 -12.11 11.91
C VAL A 173 9.02 -13.14 12.98
N ALA A 174 8.50 -14.32 12.63
CA ALA A 174 8.18 -15.37 13.58
C ALA A 174 9.40 -15.78 14.43
N LYS A 175 10.58 -16.02 13.80
CA LYS A 175 11.79 -16.40 14.53
C LYS A 175 12.31 -15.33 15.50
N ASP A 176 12.09 -14.05 15.22
CA ASP A 176 12.45 -12.98 16.15
C ASP A 176 11.49 -12.91 17.33
N LEU A 177 10.17 -13.05 17.08
CA LEU A 177 9.14 -12.99 18.11
C LEU A 177 9.15 -14.21 19.02
N MET A 178 9.37 -15.42 18.49
CA MET A 178 9.53 -16.66 19.29
C MET A 178 10.71 -16.64 20.26
N LYS A 179 11.68 -15.74 20.06
CA LYS A 179 12.77 -15.54 21.03
C LYS A 179 12.39 -14.59 22.15
N LEU A 180 11.37 -13.79 21.94
CA LEU A 180 10.94 -12.74 22.84
C LEU A 180 9.78 -13.20 23.70
N PHE A 181 8.79 -13.87 23.08
CA PHE A 181 7.59 -14.38 23.72
C PHE A 181 7.63 -15.90 23.89
N ASP A 182 7.21 -16.37 25.04
CA ASP A 182 7.11 -17.81 25.34
C ASP A 182 5.75 -18.39 24.91
N ASP A 183 4.76 -17.55 24.63
CA ASP A 183 3.42 -17.93 24.21
C ASP A 183 3.25 -17.71 22.71
N GLU A 184 2.90 -18.76 21.97
CA GLU A 184 2.70 -18.71 20.52
C GLU A 184 1.58 -17.75 20.11
N ARG A 185 0.58 -17.55 20.95
CA ARG A 185 -0.51 -16.59 20.72
C ARG A 185 0.02 -15.16 20.62
N LEU A 186 1.02 -14.80 21.43
CA LEU A 186 1.67 -13.48 21.35
C LEU A 186 2.58 -13.34 20.13
N MET A 187 3.26 -14.42 19.74
CA MET A 187 3.99 -14.44 18.48
C MET A 187 3.02 -14.16 17.31
N LEU A 188 1.85 -14.81 17.34
CA LEU A 188 0.81 -14.59 16.34
C LEU A 188 0.26 -13.16 16.41
N ALA A 189 -0.10 -12.67 17.60
CA ALA A 189 -0.64 -11.30 17.80
C ALA A 189 0.30 -10.20 17.29
N MET A 190 1.63 -10.39 17.38
CA MET A 190 2.63 -9.42 16.94
C MET A 190 3.18 -9.72 15.52
N SER A 191 2.57 -10.66 14.80
CA SER A 191 3.06 -11.06 13.47
C SER A 191 1.99 -11.17 12.39
N PHE A 192 0.70 -11.28 12.74
CA PHE A 192 -0.35 -11.41 11.72
C PHE A 192 -0.38 -10.22 10.76
N GLN A 193 0.14 -9.06 11.16
CA GLN A 193 0.28 -7.86 10.32
C GLN A 193 1.16 -8.08 9.09
N THR A 194 1.96 -9.15 9.04
CA THR A 194 2.66 -9.53 7.80
C THR A 194 1.68 -9.86 6.67
N LYS A 195 0.41 -10.17 6.98
CA LYS A 195 -0.69 -10.30 6.03
C LYS A 195 -0.99 -8.99 5.28
N TYR A 196 -0.70 -7.81 5.86
CA TYR A 196 -0.80 -6.52 5.17
C TYR A 196 0.20 -6.37 4.01
N LEU A 197 1.23 -7.23 4.00
CA LEU A 197 2.17 -7.39 2.89
C LEU A 197 1.87 -8.63 2.03
N GLY A 198 0.83 -9.39 2.41
CA GLY A 198 0.47 -10.64 1.76
C GLY A 198 1.52 -11.73 1.93
N MET A 199 2.17 -11.80 3.10
CA MET A 199 3.24 -12.76 3.39
C MET A 199 3.05 -13.46 4.73
N SER A 200 3.54 -14.71 4.81
CA SER A 200 3.67 -15.44 6.06
C SER A 200 4.75 -14.83 6.97
N PRO A 201 4.53 -14.73 8.29
CA PRO A 201 5.55 -14.26 9.24
C PRO A 201 6.79 -15.17 9.28
N PHE A 202 6.68 -16.41 8.83
CA PHE A 202 7.81 -17.34 8.75
C PHE A 202 8.76 -17.05 7.59
N ASN A 203 8.26 -16.38 6.54
CA ASN A 203 9.02 -16.00 5.34
C ASN A 203 9.32 -14.49 5.29
N CYS A 204 8.56 -13.68 6.03
CA CYS A 204 8.71 -12.24 6.06
C CYS A 204 9.98 -11.83 6.86
N PRO A 205 10.84 -10.93 6.34
CA PRO A 205 12.04 -10.49 7.04
C PRO A 205 11.75 -9.86 8.40
N SER A 206 12.61 -10.09 9.39
CA SER A 206 12.40 -9.66 10.78
C SER A 206 12.27 -8.13 10.97
N LEU A 207 12.72 -7.34 10.00
CA LEU A 207 12.50 -5.90 10.01
C LEU A 207 11.00 -5.55 10.11
N PHE A 208 10.13 -6.37 9.54
CA PHE A 208 8.68 -6.16 9.54
C PHE A 208 7.97 -6.46 10.86
N THR A 209 8.70 -6.82 11.94
CA THR A 209 8.12 -6.80 13.29
C THR A 209 7.62 -5.40 13.68
N MET A 210 8.11 -4.35 13.01
CA MET A 210 7.63 -2.99 13.21
C MET A 210 6.17 -2.75 12.76
N LEU A 211 5.57 -3.61 11.93
CA LEU A 211 4.19 -3.40 11.47
C LEU A 211 3.20 -3.41 12.63
N ALA A 212 3.24 -4.42 13.50
CA ALA A 212 2.41 -4.43 14.69
C ALA A 212 2.77 -3.29 15.67
N PHE A 213 4.07 -2.96 15.79
CA PHE A 213 4.50 -1.83 16.61
C PHE A 213 3.83 -0.51 16.19
N LEU A 214 3.65 -0.24 14.90
CA LEU A 214 3.01 0.98 14.42
C LEU A 214 1.57 1.13 14.94
N GLU A 215 0.84 0.02 15.11
CA GLU A 215 -0.52 0.01 15.63
C GLU A 215 -0.58 0.35 17.11
N TYR A 216 0.41 -0.08 17.90
CA TYR A 216 0.51 0.25 19.32
C TYR A 216 1.06 1.64 19.58
N GLU A 217 1.99 2.11 18.76
CA GLU A 217 2.61 3.43 18.92
C GLU A 217 1.68 4.56 18.47
N TYR A 218 1.03 4.41 17.30
CA TYR A 218 0.22 5.46 16.70
C TYR A 218 -1.28 5.26 16.88
N GLY A 219 -1.72 4.05 17.17
CA GLY A 219 -3.13 3.67 17.21
C GLY A 219 -3.70 3.35 15.83
N ILE A 220 -4.95 2.92 15.82
CA ILE A 220 -5.75 2.70 14.62
C ILE A 220 -6.88 3.72 14.58
N PHE A 221 -7.15 4.26 13.40
CA PHE A 221 -8.18 5.26 13.17
C PHE A 221 -9.19 4.73 12.17
N HIS A 222 -10.43 5.17 12.34
CA HIS A 222 -11.48 5.03 11.34
C HIS A 222 -11.79 6.43 10.77
N PRO A 223 -11.54 6.67 9.46
CA PRO A 223 -12.03 7.87 8.80
C PRO A 223 -13.55 7.77 8.64
N MET A 224 -14.29 8.78 9.12
CA MET A 224 -15.75 8.79 9.04
C MET A 224 -16.21 8.76 7.57
N GLY A 225 -17.10 7.86 7.25
CA GLY A 225 -17.52 7.53 5.89
C GLY A 225 -16.66 6.44 5.22
N GLY A 226 -15.82 5.73 6.01
CA GLY A 226 -14.90 4.67 5.55
C GLY A 226 -13.53 5.20 5.13
N LEU A 227 -12.58 4.30 4.96
CA LEU A 227 -11.19 4.65 4.60
C LEU A 227 -11.08 5.27 3.21
N GLY A 228 -11.99 4.92 2.30
CA GLY A 228 -12.05 5.53 0.97
C GLY A 228 -12.39 7.01 0.98
N SER A 229 -12.99 7.56 2.06
CA SER A 229 -13.27 8.99 2.22
C SER A 229 -11.98 9.83 2.16
N VAL A 230 -10.85 9.28 2.62
CA VAL A 230 -9.52 9.91 2.52
C VAL A 230 -9.15 10.14 1.05
N SER A 231 -9.32 9.13 0.20
CA SER A 231 -9.03 9.26 -1.24
C SER A 231 -10.00 10.23 -1.92
N ALA A 232 -11.27 10.21 -1.56
CA ALA A 232 -12.27 11.14 -2.09
C ALA A 232 -11.89 12.59 -1.75
N ARG A 233 -11.53 12.87 -0.48
CA ARG A 233 -11.10 14.22 -0.05
C ARG A 233 -9.82 14.66 -0.77
N MET A 234 -8.84 13.79 -0.93
CA MET A 234 -7.63 14.09 -1.71
C MET A 234 -7.97 14.45 -3.17
N GLY A 235 -8.95 13.78 -3.77
CA GLY A 235 -9.44 14.08 -5.13
C GLY A 235 -10.08 15.46 -5.24
N GLU A 236 -10.90 15.86 -4.25
CA GLU A 236 -11.50 17.19 -4.17
C GLU A 236 -10.41 18.27 -4.06
N ILE A 237 -9.48 18.13 -3.11
CA ILE A 237 -8.37 19.08 -2.93
C ILE A 237 -7.49 19.17 -4.19
N ALA A 238 -7.28 18.05 -4.89
CA ALA A 238 -6.52 18.06 -6.14
C ALA A 238 -7.24 18.87 -7.23
N LYS A 239 -8.58 18.80 -7.33
CA LYS A 239 -9.36 19.66 -8.23
C LYS A 239 -9.23 21.13 -7.88
N ASP A 240 -9.28 21.47 -6.58
CA ASP A 240 -9.10 22.85 -6.09
C ASP A 240 -7.69 23.39 -6.42
N LEU A 241 -6.69 22.52 -6.49
CA LEU A 241 -5.32 22.85 -6.95
C LEU A 241 -5.17 22.90 -8.49
N GLY A 242 -6.27 22.73 -9.24
CA GLY A 242 -6.28 22.81 -10.71
C GLY A 242 -5.89 21.51 -11.43
N VAL A 243 -5.93 20.36 -10.75
CA VAL A 243 -5.75 19.05 -11.39
C VAL A 243 -6.94 18.71 -12.26
N GLU A 244 -6.68 18.38 -13.52
CA GLU A 244 -7.70 17.87 -14.45
C GLU A 244 -7.89 16.36 -14.19
N PHE A 245 -9.14 15.93 -13.96
CA PHE A 245 -9.50 14.51 -13.86
C PHE A 245 -10.29 14.08 -15.11
N ARG A 246 -9.82 13.04 -15.76
CA ARG A 246 -10.48 12.34 -16.84
C ARG A 246 -10.94 10.98 -16.33
N MET A 247 -12.17 10.97 -15.81
CA MET A 247 -12.82 9.78 -15.27
C MET A 247 -13.45 8.97 -16.39
N GLU A 248 -13.62 7.66 -16.19
CA GLU A 248 -14.11 6.70 -17.20
C GLU A 248 -13.25 6.74 -18.49
N GLU A 249 -11.99 7.17 -18.35
CA GLU A 249 -11.01 7.25 -19.44
C GLU A 249 -9.84 6.29 -19.17
N GLU A 250 -9.90 5.13 -19.82
CA GLU A 250 -8.92 4.07 -19.65
C GLU A 250 -7.69 4.32 -20.52
N VAL A 251 -6.52 4.29 -19.89
CA VAL A 251 -5.24 4.28 -20.61
C VAL A 251 -4.98 2.87 -21.14
N THR A 252 -4.87 2.76 -22.46
CA THR A 252 -4.70 1.48 -23.16
C THR A 252 -3.28 1.24 -23.64
N LYS A 253 -2.46 2.31 -23.80
CA LYS A 253 -1.10 2.22 -24.33
C LYS A 253 -0.29 3.49 -24.00
N VAL A 254 1.02 3.37 -23.99
CA VAL A 254 1.94 4.53 -23.95
C VAL A 254 2.41 4.94 -25.35
N ILE A 255 2.59 6.25 -25.55
CA ILE A 255 3.22 6.82 -26.75
C ILE A 255 4.71 6.96 -26.48
N MET A 256 5.53 6.28 -27.28
CA MET A 256 6.98 6.26 -27.09
C MET A 256 7.75 6.65 -28.35
N GLU A 257 8.83 7.39 -28.14
CA GLU A 257 9.87 7.59 -29.14
C GLU A 257 11.16 6.92 -28.61
N LYS A 258 11.57 5.82 -29.25
CA LYS A 258 12.65 4.94 -28.77
C LYS A 258 12.37 4.46 -27.33
N LYS A 259 13.11 4.97 -26.34
CA LYS A 259 12.94 4.66 -24.91
C LYS A 259 12.39 5.82 -24.10
N THR A 260 11.82 6.81 -24.73
CA THR A 260 11.30 8.01 -24.06
C THR A 260 9.80 8.11 -24.25
N ILE A 261 9.06 8.21 -23.15
CA ILE A 261 7.62 8.47 -23.21
C ILE A 261 7.37 9.90 -23.69
N LYS A 262 6.35 10.06 -24.54
CA LYS A 262 5.82 11.31 -25.06
C LYS A 262 4.37 11.55 -24.68
N GLY A 263 3.70 10.54 -24.12
CA GLY A 263 2.31 10.60 -23.75
C GLY A 263 1.69 9.20 -23.59
N ILE A 264 0.38 9.18 -23.63
CA ILE A 264 -0.45 7.98 -23.46
C ILE A 264 -1.54 7.94 -24.54
N VAL A 265 -2.11 6.78 -24.76
CA VAL A 265 -3.32 6.58 -25.56
C VAL A 265 -4.41 6.10 -24.63
N THR A 266 -5.57 6.71 -24.70
CA THR A 266 -6.78 6.33 -23.98
C THR A 266 -7.85 5.81 -24.94
N ASN A 267 -8.96 5.32 -24.42
CA ASN A 267 -10.16 5.00 -25.22
C ASN A 267 -10.71 6.24 -25.98
N ASN A 268 -10.36 7.47 -25.55
CA ASN A 268 -10.77 8.73 -26.18
C ASN A 268 -9.70 9.33 -27.12
N GLY A 269 -8.54 8.66 -27.27
CA GLY A 269 -7.49 9.08 -28.19
C GLY A 269 -6.14 9.39 -27.51
N PRO A 270 -5.19 9.97 -28.24
CA PRO A 270 -3.85 10.27 -27.73
C PRO A 270 -3.84 11.52 -26.85
N PHE A 271 -3.01 11.47 -25.79
CA PHE A 271 -2.69 12.60 -24.93
C PHE A 271 -1.18 12.72 -24.75
N TYR A 272 -0.62 13.88 -25.02
CA TYR A 272 0.81 14.16 -24.94
C TYR A 272 1.14 14.86 -23.62
N ALA A 273 2.24 14.43 -22.98
CA ALA A 273 2.75 15.01 -21.76
C ALA A 273 4.27 14.88 -21.67
N ASP A 274 4.92 15.81 -20.96
CA ASP A 274 6.38 15.80 -20.77
C ASP A 274 6.84 14.61 -19.91
N LYS A 275 6.04 14.21 -18.95
CA LYS A 275 6.29 13.10 -18.02
C LYS A 275 5.02 12.28 -17.79
N VAL A 276 5.21 11.02 -17.41
CA VAL A 276 4.13 10.11 -17.03
C VAL A 276 4.42 9.50 -15.67
N VAL A 277 3.43 9.51 -14.80
CA VAL A 277 3.41 8.78 -13.53
C VAL A 277 2.47 7.60 -13.67
N MET A 278 2.95 6.38 -13.47
CA MET A 278 2.13 5.17 -13.47
C MET A 278 1.83 4.74 -12.03
N ASN A 279 0.57 4.86 -11.63
CA ASN A 279 0.02 4.40 -10.35
C ASN A 279 -0.86 3.14 -10.50
N ALA A 280 -0.88 2.51 -11.67
CA ALA A 280 -1.48 1.20 -11.86
C ALA A 280 -0.66 0.11 -11.14
N ASP A 281 -1.24 -1.08 -10.95
CA ASP A 281 -0.45 -2.24 -10.51
C ASP A 281 0.79 -2.40 -11.40
N PHE A 282 1.97 -2.54 -10.79
CA PHE A 282 3.23 -2.53 -11.54
C PHE A 282 3.28 -3.62 -12.62
N ALA A 283 2.98 -4.84 -12.22
CA ALA A 283 3.11 -5.98 -13.14
C ALA A 283 2.05 -5.90 -14.25
N GLN A 284 0.81 -5.61 -13.89
CA GLN A 284 -0.27 -5.46 -14.86
C GLN A 284 -0.04 -4.28 -15.80
N GLY A 285 0.30 -3.11 -15.27
CA GLY A 285 0.58 -1.93 -16.07
C GLY A 285 1.76 -2.13 -17.02
N MET A 286 2.85 -2.76 -16.55
CA MET A 286 4.00 -3.04 -17.41
C MET A 286 3.67 -4.03 -18.52
N THR A 287 2.89 -5.06 -18.24
CA THR A 287 2.57 -6.09 -19.23
C THR A 287 1.51 -5.64 -20.24
N SER A 288 0.59 -4.77 -19.85
CA SER A 288 -0.51 -4.31 -20.70
C SER A 288 -0.21 -3.02 -21.48
N LEU A 289 0.47 -2.03 -20.86
CA LEU A 289 0.64 -0.70 -21.46
C LEU A 289 1.95 -0.52 -22.22
N PHE A 290 3.00 -1.28 -21.87
CA PHE A 290 4.35 -1.07 -22.39
C PHE A 290 4.82 -2.21 -23.27
N PRO A 291 5.48 -1.91 -24.43
CA PRO A 291 6.06 -2.94 -25.29
C PRO A 291 7.13 -3.75 -24.54
N ASP A 292 7.13 -5.08 -24.69
CA ASP A 292 8.07 -5.97 -24.00
C ASP A 292 9.53 -5.76 -24.42
N ASN A 293 9.76 -5.45 -25.70
CA ASN A 293 11.09 -5.31 -26.30
C ASN A 293 11.90 -4.10 -25.78
N VAL A 294 11.25 -3.12 -25.14
CA VAL A 294 11.93 -1.96 -24.54
C VAL A 294 12.39 -2.21 -23.11
N ARG A 295 11.91 -3.30 -22.48
CA ARG A 295 12.16 -3.69 -21.09
C ARG A 295 13.01 -4.95 -21.04
N LYS A 296 14.25 -4.85 -20.52
CA LYS A 296 15.17 -6.01 -20.40
C LYS A 296 15.12 -6.64 -19.00
N LYS A 297 15.18 -5.81 -17.96
CA LYS A 297 15.13 -6.25 -16.55
C LYS A 297 13.72 -6.67 -16.16
N TRP A 298 12.72 -6.01 -16.70
CA TRP A 298 11.31 -6.17 -16.38
C TRP A 298 10.50 -6.65 -17.61
N SER A 299 11.05 -7.60 -18.39
CA SER A 299 10.31 -8.23 -19.48
C SER A 299 9.14 -9.05 -18.94
N ASN A 300 8.11 -9.28 -19.77
CA ASN A 300 6.92 -10.08 -19.39
C ASN A 300 7.32 -11.42 -18.77
N LYS A 301 8.25 -12.16 -19.41
CA LYS A 301 8.77 -13.42 -18.89
C LYS A 301 9.43 -13.29 -17.49
N LYS A 302 10.07 -12.15 -17.19
CA LYS A 302 10.73 -11.94 -15.90
C LYS A 302 9.74 -11.45 -14.84
N ILE A 303 8.75 -10.65 -15.22
CA ILE A 303 7.63 -10.26 -14.38
C ILE A 303 6.85 -11.51 -13.96
N ASP A 304 6.52 -12.37 -14.89
CA ASP A 304 5.79 -13.62 -14.64
C ASP A 304 6.48 -14.55 -13.63
N LYS A 305 7.82 -14.57 -13.62
CA LYS A 305 8.65 -15.37 -12.70
C LYS A 305 8.84 -14.75 -11.32
N LYS A 306 8.32 -13.56 -11.07
CA LYS A 306 8.41 -12.92 -9.76
C LYS A 306 7.51 -13.62 -8.76
N LYS A 307 7.85 -13.47 -7.47
CA LYS A 307 6.99 -13.88 -6.37
C LYS A 307 5.95 -12.80 -6.11
N TYR A 308 4.71 -13.22 -5.99
CA TYR A 308 3.57 -12.35 -5.72
C TYR A 308 3.03 -12.59 -4.32
N SER A 309 2.31 -11.62 -3.80
CA SER A 309 1.60 -11.75 -2.54
C SER A 309 0.44 -12.74 -2.64
N CYS A 310 -0.13 -13.10 -1.51
CA CYS A 310 -1.43 -13.73 -1.48
C CYS A 310 -2.51 -12.79 -2.04
N SER A 311 -3.72 -13.31 -2.17
CA SER A 311 -4.95 -12.61 -2.49
C SER A 311 -5.90 -12.63 -1.27
N THR A 312 -7.13 -12.19 -1.51
CA THR A 312 -8.22 -12.22 -0.54
C THR A 312 -9.51 -12.71 -1.18
N PHE A 313 -10.26 -13.48 -0.42
CA PHE A 313 -11.67 -13.72 -0.65
C PHE A 313 -12.46 -12.74 0.22
N MET A 314 -13.36 -11.99 -0.38
CA MET A 314 -14.06 -10.90 0.29
C MET A 314 -15.55 -11.14 0.32
N LEU A 315 -16.16 -10.90 1.50
CA LEU A 315 -17.61 -10.80 1.63
C LEU A 315 -17.94 -9.39 2.13
N TYR A 316 -18.85 -8.75 1.43
CA TYR A 316 -19.44 -7.46 1.80
C TYR A 316 -20.93 -7.72 2.02
N LEU A 317 -21.35 -7.72 3.28
CA LEU A 317 -22.70 -8.12 3.70
C LEU A 317 -23.41 -6.92 4.31
N GLY A 318 -24.53 -6.52 3.70
CA GLY A 318 -25.51 -5.62 4.30
C GLY A 318 -26.54 -6.47 5.04
N VAL A 319 -26.74 -6.19 6.33
CA VAL A 319 -27.61 -6.98 7.19
C VAL A 319 -28.65 -6.12 7.90
N ASP A 320 -29.88 -6.62 8.06
CA ASP A 320 -30.99 -5.96 8.74
C ASP A 320 -31.00 -6.22 10.25
N LYS A 321 -29.79 -6.27 10.84
CA LYS A 321 -29.51 -6.48 12.25
C LYS A 321 -28.31 -5.64 12.67
N THR A 322 -28.28 -5.16 13.95
CA THR A 322 -27.11 -4.54 14.54
C THR A 322 -26.34 -5.52 15.41
N PHE A 323 -25.03 -5.28 15.51
CA PHE A 323 -24.11 -6.07 16.34
C PHE A 323 -23.32 -5.13 17.26
N ASP A 324 -24.05 -4.35 18.07
CA ASP A 324 -23.51 -3.24 18.88
C ASP A 324 -22.54 -3.70 19.99
N ASP A 325 -22.67 -4.94 20.46
CA ASP A 325 -21.81 -5.54 21.49
C ASP A 325 -20.47 -6.07 20.92
N LEU A 326 -20.32 -6.11 19.60
CA LEU A 326 -19.11 -6.58 18.96
C LEU A 326 -18.17 -5.42 18.61
N PRO A 327 -16.84 -5.60 18.70
CA PRO A 327 -15.90 -4.55 18.39
C PRO A 327 -15.86 -4.21 16.89
N HIS A 328 -15.34 -3.03 16.58
CA HIS A 328 -15.18 -2.53 15.19
C HIS A 328 -14.35 -3.50 14.31
N HIS A 329 -13.26 -4.04 14.86
CA HIS A 329 -12.39 -4.98 14.17
C HIS A 329 -12.25 -6.26 14.98
N GLN A 330 -12.41 -7.40 14.33
CA GLN A 330 -12.17 -8.72 14.89
C GLN A 330 -11.34 -9.58 13.94
N ILE A 331 -10.45 -10.37 14.49
CA ILE A 331 -9.60 -11.29 13.74
C ILE A 331 -9.66 -12.64 14.41
N TYR A 332 -10.11 -13.63 13.69
CA TYR A 332 -9.98 -15.02 14.08
C TYR A 332 -8.73 -15.62 13.44
N ALA A 333 -7.85 -16.15 14.24
CA ALA A 333 -6.67 -16.87 13.79
C ALA A 333 -6.91 -18.37 13.94
N SER A 334 -6.80 -19.11 12.85
CA SER A 334 -6.92 -20.56 12.75
C SER A 334 -6.15 -21.28 13.88
N GLU A 335 -6.69 -22.35 14.41
CA GLU A 335 -6.00 -23.24 15.36
C GLU A 335 -4.67 -23.74 14.76
N ASN A 336 -4.70 -24.17 13.50
CA ASN A 336 -3.54 -24.60 12.74
C ASN A 336 -2.99 -23.47 11.84
N TYR A 337 -2.62 -22.34 12.47
CA TYR A 337 -2.24 -21.12 11.76
C TYR A 337 -1.08 -21.33 10.75
N VAL A 338 -0.10 -22.18 11.09
CA VAL A 338 1.04 -22.47 10.20
C VAL A 338 0.55 -23.19 8.94
N GLU A 339 -0.30 -24.21 9.09
CA GLU A 339 -0.86 -24.94 7.95
C GLU A 339 -1.72 -24.04 7.06
N ASN A 340 -2.58 -23.20 7.67
CA ASN A 340 -3.37 -22.21 6.94
C ASN A 340 -2.49 -21.29 6.09
N LEU A 341 -1.31 -20.87 6.59
CA LEU A 341 -0.37 -20.08 5.83
C LEU A 341 0.32 -20.88 4.70
N GLU A 342 0.64 -22.14 4.94
CA GLU A 342 1.24 -23.02 3.92
C GLU A 342 0.25 -23.36 2.80
N ASP A 343 -1.03 -23.52 3.13
CA ASP A 343 -2.08 -23.69 2.13
C ASP A 343 -2.14 -22.51 1.16
N ILE A 344 -2.04 -21.28 1.69
CA ILE A 344 -2.07 -20.05 0.90
C ILE A 344 -0.80 -19.89 0.04
N GLU A 345 0.40 -20.08 0.63
CA GLU A 345 1.66 -19.68 0.00
C GLU A 345 2.39 -20.80 -0.76
N LYS A 346 2.18 -22.07 -0.36
CA LYS A 346 2.90 -23.21 -0.90
C LYS A 346 2.01 -24.18 -1.67
N HIS A 347 0.87 -24.52 -1.08
CA HIS A 347 -0.02 -25.53 -1.62
C HIS A 347 -1.04 -24.94 -2.60
N HIS A 348 -1.28 -23.64 -2.51
CA HIS A 348 -2.26 -22.92 -3.32
C HIS A 348 -3.62 -23.62 -3.29
N ARG A 349 -4.14 -23.86 -2.09
CA ARG A 349 -5.45 -24.48 -1.84
C ARG A 349 -6.22 -23.71 -0.79
N LEU A 350 -7.53 -23.92 -0.70
CA LEU A 350 -8.39 -23.35 0.32
C LEU A 350 -8.23 -24.13 1.63
N THR A 351 -8.18 -23.42 2.76
CA THR A 351 -8.31 -24.01 4.10
C THR A 351 -9.79 -24.09 4.42
N TRP A 352 -10.35 -25.29 4.40
CA TRP A 352 -11.77 -25.53 4.58
C TRP A 352 -12.18 -25.66 6.04
N ASP A 353 -11.40 -26.36 6.84
CA ASP A 353 -11.80 -26.77 8.18
C ASP A 353 -11.83 -25.59 9.15
N ASP A 354 -10.80 -24.75 9.13
CA ASP A 354 -10.62 -23.65 10.07
C ASP A 354 -9.86 -22.46 9.44
N PRO A 355 -10.46 -21.73 8.49
CA PRO A 355 -9.81 -20.57 7.85
C PRO A 355 -9.68 -19.40 8.83
N SER A 356 -8.54 -18.70 8.80
CA SER A 356 -8.41 -17.40 9.46
C SER A 356 -9.26 -16.36 8.75
N VAL A 357 -9.99 -15.54 9.51
CA VAL A 357 -10.87 -14.51 8.96
C VAL A 357 -10.73 -13.21 9.73
N TYR A 358 -10.74 -12.10 9.01
CA TYR A 358 -10.87 -10.76 9.57
C TYR A 358 -12.26 -10.21 9.25
N VAL A 359 -12.88 -9.57 10.24
CA VAL A 359 -14.20 -8.92 10.10
C VAL A 359 -14.13 -7.48 10.59
N GLN A 360 -14.71 -6.56 9.81
CA GLN A 360 -15.00 -5.20 10.23
C GLN A 360 -16.51 -5.04 10.43
N ASN A 361 -16.88 -4.51 11.60
CA ASN A 361 -18.21 -4.04 11.98
C ASN A 361 -18.15 -2.50 12.07
N ALA A 362 -18.19 -1.82 10.93
CA ALA A 362 -17.95 -0.36 10.89
C ALA A 362 -19.03 0.43 11.61
N CYS A 363 -20.27 -0.05 11.61
CA CYS A 363 -21.44 0.68 12.10
C CYS A 363 -21.39 0.99 13.60
N VAL A 364 -20.68 0.21 14.43
CA VAL A 364 -20.48 0.53 15.87
C VAL A 364 -19.68 1.83 16.09
N THR A 365 -18.95 2.28 15.10
CA THR A 365 -18.16 3.52 15.13
C THR A 365 -18.75 4.59 14.23
N ASP A 366 -19.29 4.19 13.08
CA ASP A 366 -19.81 5.04 12.02
C ASP A 366 -21.18 4.53 11.53
N PRO A 367 -22.25 4.89 12.21
CA PRO A 367 -23.60 4.44 11.83
C PRO A 367 -24.04 4.84 10.42
N GLN A 368 -23.35 5.82 9.79
CA GLN A 368 -23.68 6.25 8.43
C GLN A 368 -23.28 5.23 7.34
N MET A 369 -22.58 4.16 7.73
CA MET A 369 -22.18 3.10 6.80
C MET A 369 -23.35 2.16 6.43
N ALA A 370 -24.48 2.20 7.14
CA ALA A 370 -25.67 1.40 6.86
C ALA A 370 -26.96 2.21 7.09
N PRO A 371 -28.12 1.76 6.57
CA PRO A 371 -29.42 2.25 6.97
C PRO A 371 -29.70 2.05 8.46
N GLU A 372 -30.63 2.81 9.03
CA GLU A 372 -31.01 2.68 10.44
C GLU A 372 -31.47 1.27 10.78
N GLY A 373 -30.99 0.73 11.91
CA GLY A 373 -31.26 -0.64 12.36
C GLY A 373 -30.50 -1.74 11.61
N CYS A 374 -29.61 -1.36 10.70
CA CYS A 374 -28.81 -2.26 9.88
C CYS A 374 -27.31 -2.15 10.23
N SER A 375 -26.53 -3.12 9.75
CA SER A 375 -25.08 -3.09 9.83
C SER A 375 -24.41 -3.50 8.53
N THR A 376 -23.17 -3.05 8.34
CA THR A 376 -22.25 -3.61 7.34
C THR A 376 -21.32 -4.61 8.01
N VAL A 377 -21.23 -5.80 7.45
CA VAL A 377 -20.24 -6.80 7.84
C VAL A 377 -19.29 -7.03 6.65
N TYR A 378 -18.07 -6.52 6.78
CA TYR A 378 -17.00 -6.74 5.83
C TYR A 378 -16.15 -7.91 6.33
N ALA A 379 -16.00 -8.95 5.53
CA ALA A 379 -15.14 -10.08 5.88
C ALA A 379 -14.04 -10.28 4.85
N LEU A 380 -12.83 -10.49 5.32
CA LEU A 380 -11.64 -10.76 4.52
C LEU A 380 -11.00 -12.07 4.95
N VAL A 381 -10.88 -12.98 3.99
CA VAL A 381 -10.17 -14.25 4.17
C VAL A 381 -8.93 -14.25 3.29
N PRO A 382 -7.72 -14.34 3.86
CA PRO A 382 -6.52 -14.50 3.04
C PRO A 382 -6.55 -15.84 2.29
N VAL A 383 -6.36 -15.78 0.98
CA VAL A 383 -6.32 -16.97 0.11
C VAL A 383 -5.17 -16.84 -0.90
N SER A 384 -4.84 -17.92 -1.61
CA SER A 384 -3.86 -17.85 -2.68
C SER A 384 -4.27 -16.84 -3.76
N HIS A 385 -3.31 -16.23 -4.44
CA HIS A 385 -3.56 -15.53 -5.69
C HIS A 385 -4.06 -16.52 -6.75
N ILE A 386 -4.50 -16.04 -7.92
CA ILE A 386 -5.00 -16.90 -9.00
C ILE A 386 -4.02 -18.04 -9.28
N HIS A 387 -4.50 -19.25 -9.12
CA HIS A 387 -3.74 -20.48 -9.30
C HIS A 387 -4.65 -21.60 -9.83
N GLU A 388 -4.14 -22.50 -10.66
CA GLU A 388 -4.88 -23.60 -11.30
C GLU A 388 -5.47 -24.62 -10.32
N ASN A 389 -4.98 -24.65 -9.07
CA ASN A 389 -5.47 -25.56 -8.03
C ASN A 389 -6.82 -25.13 -7.42
N ILE A 390 -7.29 -23.90 -7.68
CA ILE A 390 -8.54 -23.38 -7.12
C ILE A 390 -9.44 -22.93 -8.27
N ASN A 391 -10.58 -23.59 -8.40
CA ASN A 391 -11.63 -23.20 -9.35
C ASN A 391 -12.71 -22.42 -8.64
N TRP A 392 -12.69 -21.09 -8.75
CA TRP A 392 -13.65 -20.24 -8.05
C TRP A 392 -15.08 -20.34 -8.56
N ASP A 393 -15.33 -20.87 -9.75
CA ASP A 393 -16.69 -21.15 -10.23
C ASP A 393 -17.36 -22.24 -9.39
N ASP A 394 -16.59 -23.22 -8.93
CA ASP A 394 -17.08 -24.34 -8.12
C ASP A 394 -16.99 -24.04 -6.61
N GLU A 395 -15.96 -23.32 -6.17
CA GLU A 395 -15.58 -23.17 -4.76
C GLU A 395 -16.21 -21.94 -4.08
N LYS A 396 -16.59 -20.91 -4.85
CA LYS A 396 -17.04 -19.62 -4.31
C LYS A 396 -18.18 -19.72 -3.32
N ASP A 397 -19.27 -20.37 -3.70
CA ASP A 397 -20.48 -20.43 -2.88
C ASP A 397 -20.34 -21.38 -1.69
N PRO A 398 -19.78 -22.60 -1.82
CA PRO A 398 -19.44 -23.44 -0.68
C PRO A 398 -18.51 -22.75 0.31
N PHE A 399 -17.45 -22.07 -0.17
CA PHE A 399 -16.50 -21.37 0.69
C PHE A 399 -17.14 -20.16 1.39
N ARG A 400 -18.01 -19.41 0.68
CA ARG A 400 -18.82 -18.34 1.28
C ARG A 400 -19.62 -18.86 2.48
N ASN A 401 -20.33 -19.98 2.33
CA ASN A 401 -21.14 -20.55 3.40
C ASN A 401 -20.28 -20.97 4.60
N ARG A 402 -19.11 -21.57 4.35
CA ARG A 402 -18.14 -21.92 5.38
C ARG A 402 -17.64 -20.69 6.15
N ILE A 403 -17.36 -19.58 5.46
CA ILE A 403 -16.89 -18.35 6.09
C ILE A 403 -17.99 -17.71 6.94
N ILE A 404 -19.24 -17.68 6.48
CA ILE A 404 -20.36 -17.16 7.28
C ILE A 404 -20.53 -18.01 8.57
N GLU A 405 -20.54 -19.33 8.47
CA GLU A 405 -20.55 -20.21 9.64
C GLU A 405 -19.39 -19.92 10.61
N GLN A 406 -18.20 -19.68 10.09
CA GLN A 406 -17.02 -19.33 10.88
C GLN A 406 -17.22 -17.99 11.63
N ILE A 407 -17.79 -16.99 10.96
CA ILE A 407 -18.08 -15.68 11.55
C ILE A 407 -19.13 -15.81 12.65
N GLU A 408 -20.21 -16.56 12.43
CA GLU A 408 -21.24 -16.80 13.45
C GLU A 408 -20.68 -17.53 14.68
N THR A 409 -19.99 -18.64 14.46
CA THR A 409 -19.57 -19.54 15.54
C THR A 409 -18.33 -19.08 16.30
N LYS A 410 -17.41 -18.34 15.64
CA LYS A 410 -16.11 -17.95 16.22
C LYS A 410 -16.02 -16.48 16.60
N LEU A 411 -16.75 -15.58 15.91
CA LEU A 411 -16.66 -14.14 16.13
C LEU A 411 -17.93 -13.54 16.77
N GLY A 412 -18.95 -14.35 17.05
CA GLY A 412 -20.13 -13.93 17.79
C GLY A 412 -21.19 -13.17 16.99
N PHE A 413 -21.16 -13.22 15.65
CA PHE A 413 -22.20 -12.64 14.81
C PHE A 413 -23.41 -13.57 14.69
N GLU A 414 -24.05 -13.85 15.81
CA GLU A 414 -25.14 -14.82 15.91
C GLU A 414 -26.30 -14.49 14.96
N GLY A 415 -26.71 -15.47 14.13
CA GLY A 415 -27.79 -15.36 13.16
C GLY A 415 -27.44 -14.46 11.96
N LEU A 416 -26.16 -14.22 11.68
CA LEU A 416 -25.73 -13.42 10.54
C LEU A 416 -26.34 -13.91 9.23
N SER A 417 -26.35 -15.24 9.01
CA SER A 417 -26.86 -15.86 7.79
C SER A 417 -28.31 -15.56 7.49
N ASP A 418 -29.14 -15.44 8.53
CA ASP A 418 -30.59 -15.19 8.41
C ASP A 418 -30.93 -13.71 8.12
N HIS A 419 -29.96 -12.81 8.32
CA HIS A 419 -30.12 -11.37 8.25
C HIS A 419 -29.43 -10.71 7.04
N ILE A 420 -28.81 -11.48 6.14
CA ILE A 420 -28.14 -10.94 4.95
C ILE A 420 -29.19 -10.49 3.93
N ILE A 421 -29.26 -9.19 3.64
CA ILE A 421 -30.18 -8.58 2.66
C ILE A 421 -29.46 -7.95 1.46
N SER A 422 -28.15 -7.75 1.56
CA SER A 422 -27.29 -7.30 0.45
C SER A 422 -25.97 -8.02 0.52
N GLU A 423 -25.44 -8.47 -0.62
CA GLU A 423 -24.18 -9.20 -0.66
C GLU A 423 -23.37 -8.90 -1.92
N LEU A 424 -22.06 -8.77 -1.76
CA LEU A 424 -21.07 -8.80 -2.84
C LEU A 424 -19.91 -9.71 -2.44
N ILE A 425 -19.54 -10.62 -3.34
CA ILE A 425 -18.38 -11.50 -3.18
C ILE A 425 -17.32 -11.09 -4.19
N ILE A 426 -16.06 -10.93 -3.73
CA ILE A 426 -14.92 -10.75 -4.64
C ILE A 426 -13.90 -11.86 -4.37
N THR A 427 -13.64 -12.65 -5.40
CA THR A 427 -12.62 -13.71 -5.43
C THR A 427 -11.29 -13.16 -5.95
N PRO A 428 -10.19 -13.92 -5.87
CA PRO A 428 -8.95 -13.57 -6.53
C PRO A 428 -9.08 -13.29 -8.03
N GLU A 429 -10.02 -13.91 -8.73
CA GLU A 429 -10.28 -13.63 -10.15
C GLU A 429 -10.89 -12.24 -10.35
N GLY A 430 -11.84 -11.84 -9.50
CA GLY A 430 -12.37 -10.48 -9.49
C GLY A 430 -11.27 -9.44 -9.20
N TRP A 431 -10.32 -9.75 -8.32
CA TRP A 431 -9.13 -8.92 -8.12
C TRP A 431 -8.19 -8.91 -9.34
N GLY A 432 -8.18 -9.95 -10.16
CA GLY A 432 -7.40 -10.06 -11.40
C GLY A 432 -7.66 -8.94 -12.40
N GLU A 433 -8.84 -8.30 -12.35
CA GLU A 433 -9.14 -7.12 -13.15
C GLU A 433 -8.33 -5.88 -12.71
N HIS A 434 -7.88 -5.85 -11.46
CA HIS A 434 -7.22 -4.70 -10.83
C HIS A 434 -5.73 -4.90 -10.56
N CYS A 435 -5.28 -6.14 -10.41
CA CYS A 435 -3.90 -6.47 -10.10
C CYS A 435 -3.48 -7.82 -10.69
N TYR A 436 -2.21 -7.89 -11.03
CA TYR A 436 -1.62 -9.05 -11.70
C TYR A 436 -1.81 -10.32 -10.88
N ARG A 437 -2.41 -11.35 -11.50
CA ARG A 437 -2.75 -12.63 -10.85
C ARG A 437 -3.66 -12.51 -9.61
N GLY A 438 -4.39 -11.42 -9.48
CA GLY A 438 -5.21 -11.19 -8.28
C GLY A 438 -4.40 -10.98 -7.00
N ALA A 439 -3.09 -10.74 -7.08
CA ALA A 439 -2.21 -10.51 -5.94
C ALA A 439 -2.39 -9.09 -5.39
N VAL A 440 -3.30 -8.92 -4.43
CA VAL A 440 -3.79 -7.62 -3.96
C VAL A 440 -2.73 -6.74 -3.30
N PHE A 441 -1.63 -7.32 -2.79
CA PHE A 441 -0.49 -6.61 -2.22
C PHE A 441 0.71 -6.50 -3.17
N ASN A 442 0.56 -6.81 -4.47
CA ASN A 442 1.56 -6.76 -5.53
C ASN A 442 2.70 -7.78 -5.38
N LEU A 443 3.91 -7.39 -5.80
CA LEU A 443 5.14 -8.17 -5.63
C LEU A 443 5.41 -8.44 -4.15
N ALA A 444 5.75 -9.67 -3.81
CA ALA A 444 6.13 -10.05 -2.45
C ALA A 444 7.31 -9.21 -1.91
N HIS A 445 7.39 -9.09 -0.59
CA HIS A 445 8.38 -8.26 0.12
C HIS A 445 9.57 -9.08 0.64
N GLY A 446 9.95 -10.13 -0.06
CA GLY A 446 11.18 -10.88 0.23
C GLY A 446 12.43 -10.05 -0.03
N LEU A 447 13.53 -10.34 0.66
CA LEU A 447 14.82 -9.65 0.50
C LEU A 447 15.38 -9.71 -0.93
N ASP A 448 14.91 -10.66 -1.72
CA ASP A 448 15.21 -10.82 -3.14
C ASP A 448 14.43 -9.86 -4.05
N GLN A 449 13.40 -9.16 -3.53
CA GLN A 449 12.50 -8.26 -4.26
C GLN A 449 12.31 -6.88 -3.62
N MET A 450 13.11 -6.53 -2.62
CA MET A 450 13.04 -5.24 -1.91
C MET A 450 14.17 -4.28 -2.31
N LEU A 451 14.07 -3.04 -1.84
CA LEU A 451 15.06 -1.97 -2.01
C LEU A 451 15.39 -1.76 -3.50
N TRP A 452 16.66 -1.80 -3.89
CA TRP A 452 17.11 -1.61 -5.29
C TRP A 452 16.69 -2.73 -6.25
N LYS A 453 16.20 -3.86 -5.73
CA LYS A 453 15.69 -4.98 -6.53
C LYS A 453 14.20 -4.82 -6.88
N ARG A 454 13.50 -3.94 -6.16
CA ARG A 454 12.11 -3.57 -6.46
C ARG A 454 12.07 -2.57 -7.63
N PRO A 455 10.96 -2.44 -8.37
CA PRO A 455 10.80 -1.39 -9.37
C PRO A 455 11.12 -0.01 -8.76
N LYS A 456 11.94 0.77 -9.47
CA LYS A 456 12.40 2.08 -9.00
C LYS A 456 11.36 3.15 -9.24
N ASN A 457 11.34 4.16 -8.39
CA ASN A 457 10.43 5.30 -8.50
C ASN A 457 10.65 6.11 -9.80
N GLU A 458 11.91 6.35 -10.21
CA GLU A 458 12.25 6.74 -11.58
C GLU A 458 12.62 5.46 -12.34
N PHE A 459 11.84 5.09 -13.34
CA PHE A 459 12.01 3.81 -14.01
C PHE A 459 13.24 3.80 -14.93
N ASP A 460 14.19 2.94 -14.64
CA ASP A 460 15.54 2.99 -15.22
C ASP A 460 15.64 2.46 -16.68
N GLU A 461 14.59 1.83 -17.20
CA GLU A 461 14.58 1.30 -18.58
C GLU A 461 13.83 2.21 -19.58
N ILE A 462 13.01 3.14 -19.10
CA ILE A 462 12.18 4.03 -19.91
C ILE A 462 12.29 5.45 -19.36
N ASN A 463 12.71 6.38 -20.21
CA ASN A 463 12.84 7.79 -19.82
C ASN A 463 11.46 8.45 -19.66
N ASN A 464 11.35 9.42 -18.77
CA ASN A 464 10.15 10.20 -18.46
C ASN A 464 9.02 9.37 -17.80
N LEU A 465 9.32 8.16 -17.30
CA LEU A 465 8.40 7.32 -16.57
C LEU A 465 8.75 7.29 -15.10
N TYR A 466 7.77 7.60 -14.26
CA TYR A 466 7.83 7.52 -12.81
C TYR A 466 6.79 6.53 -12.31
N LEU A 467 7.13 5.74 -11.30
CA LEU A 467 6.27 4.69 -10.75
C LEU A 467 5.84 5.04 -9.33
N VAL A 468 4.59 4.79 -9.03
CA VAL A 468 4.00 4.97 -7.69
C VAL A 468 3.13 3.76 -7.37
N GLY A 469 2.99 3.45 -6.10
CA GLY A 469 2.11 2.39 -5.64
C GLY A 469 2.82 1.20 -5.02
N GLY A 470 2.04 0.20 -4.60
CA GLY A 470 2.53 -0.95 -3.84
C GLY A 470 3.54 -1.84 -4.56
N GLY A 471 3.55 -1.84 -5.89
CA GLY A 471 4.50 -2.61 -6.70
C GLY A 471 5.89 -1.99 -6.84
N THR A 472 6.08 -0.73 -6.40
CA THR A 472 7.36 -0.02 -6.48
C THR A 472 7.95 0.25 -5.08
N HIS A 473 9.15 0.81 -5.00
CA HIS A 473 9.76 1.18 -3.71
C HIS A 473 8.94 2.30 -3.05
N PRO A 474 8.69 2.28 -1.71
CA PRO A 474 9.19 1.30 -0.69
C PRO A 474 8.43 -0.03 -0.67
N GLY A 475 7.16 -0.09 -1.08
CA GLY A 475 6.38 -1.31 -1.06
C GLY A 475 4.87 -1.11 -0.98
N SER A 476 4.13 -2.13 -0.51
CA SER A 476 2.68 -2.13 -0.37
C SER A 476 2.25 -1.68 1.04
N GLY A 477 1.07 -1.08 1.12
CA GLY A 477 0.46 -0.47 2.31
C GLY A 477 0.29 1.04 2.13
N LEU A 478 -0.80 1.63 2.62
CA LEU A 478 -1.13 3.05 2.39
C LEU A 478 0.00 4.01 2.78
N PRO A 479 0.61 3.93 3.98
CA PRO A 479 1.67 4.86 4.35
C PRO A 479 2.87 4.82 3.38
N VAL A 480 3.32 3.63 3.00
CA VAL A 480 4.46 3.49 2.08
C VAL A 480 4.10 3.80 0.63
N ILE A 481 2.81 3.71 0.24
CA ILE A 481 2.32 4.19 -1.06
C ILE A 481 2.38 5.72 -1.12
N TYR A 482 2.02 6.43 -0.06
CA TYR A 482 2.18 7.89 0.04
C TYR A 482 3.65 8.30 0.01
N GLU A 483 4.55 7.56 0.69
CA GLU A 483 5.99 7.76 0.55
C GLU A 483 6.48 7.54 -0.88
N SER A 484 6.00 6.50 -1.54
CA SER A 484 6.30 6.25 -2.96
C SER A 484 5.92 7.44 -3.85
N ALA A 485 4.75 8.03 -3.61
CA ALA A 485 4.28 9.22 -4.32
C ALA A 485 5.19 10.43 -4.07
N ARG A 486 5.60 10.66 -2.83
CA ARG A 486 6.52 11.73 -2.46
C ARG A 486 7.89 11.57 -3.12
N ILE A 487 8.47 10.37 -3.06
CA ILE A 487 9.76 10.06 -3.71
C ILE A 487 9.68 10.29 -5.22
N SER A 488 8.64 9.76 -5.88
CA SER A 488 8.49 9.84 -7.33
C SER A 488 8.24 11.29 -7.78
N SER A 489 7.39 12.03 -7.07
CA SER A 489 7.12 13.44 -7.35
C SER A 489 8.37 14.29 -7.21
N LYS A 490 9.17 14.05 -6.16
CA LYS A 490 10.44 14.77 -5.97
C LYS A 490 11.43 14.49 -7.10
N LEU A 491 11.64 13.23 -7.48
CA LEU A 491 12.52 12.86 -8.60
C LEU A 491 12.05 13.47 -9.91
N LEU A 492 10.74 13.52 -10.14
CA LEU A 492 10.13 14.13 -11.32
C LEU A 492 10.39 15.64 -11.33
N LEU A 493 10.14 16.35 -10.24
CA LEU A 493 10.38 17.78 -10.10
C LEU A 493 11.86 18.12 -10.28
N ASP A 494 12.78 17.34 -9.70
CA ASP A 494 14.22 17.49 -9.92
C ASP A 494 14.61 17.36 -11.38
N SER A 495 13.95 16.43 -12.12
CA SER A 495 14.19 16.25 -13.57
C SER A 495 13.69 17.43 -14.42
N LEU A 496 12.74 18.20 -13.90
CA LEU A 496 12.20 19.42 -14.51
C LEU A 496 12.96 20.68 -14.06
N GLY A 497 13.88 20.56 -13.08
CA GLY A 497 14.58 21.70 -12.49
C GLY A 497 13.72 22.53 -11.53
N ILE A 498 12.58 21.98 -11.08
CA ILE A 498 11.66 22.62 -10.14
C ILE A 498 12.07 22.24 -8.71
N ARG A 499 12.23 23.24 -7.85
CA ARG A 499 12.41 23.05 -6.41
C ARG A 499 11.05 23.21 -5.74
N PRO A 500 10.49 22.14 -5.14
CA PRO A 500 9.22 22.26 -4.45
C PRO A 500 9.35 23.08 -3.17
N ASP A 501 8.33 23.88 -2.88
CA ASP A 501 8.11 24.46 -1.55
C ASP A 501 7.01 23.65 -0.87
N TRP A 502 7.40 22.60 -0.13
CA TRP A 502 6.49 21.71 0.59
C TRP A 502 6.49 21.97 2.09
N ASN A 503 6.54 23.25 2.49
CA ASN A 503 6.45 23.67 3.90
C ASN A 503 7.45 22.94 4.83
N GLY A 504 8.68 22.73 4.36
CA GLY A 504 9.75 22.06 5.10
C GLY A 504 9.67 20.54 5.16
N VAL A 505 8.67 19.91 4.50
CA VAL A 505 8.54 18.45 4.45
C VAL A 505 9.62 17.80 3.56
N ASP A 506 10.28 18.57 2.71
CA ASP A 506 11.24 18.09 1.72
C ASP A 506 12.71 18.28 2.13
N THR A 507 13.16 17.57 3.13
CA THR A 507 14.57 17.66 3.59
C THR A 507 15.49 16.55 3.10
N TRP A 508 14.96 15.51 2.45
CA TRP A 508 15.61 14.21 2.25
C TRP A 508 16.69 14.17 1.17
N PHE A 509 16.54 14.97 0.11
CA PHE A 509 17.44 14.92 -1.05
C PHE A 509 18.52 16.01 -1.05
N SER A 510 18.62 16.81 0.01
CA SER A 510 19.47 18.00 0.06
C SER A 510 20.97 17.74 -0.03
N SER A 511 21.43 16.49 0.10
CA SER A 511 22.86 16.16 0.19
C SER A 511 23.47 15.46 -1.05
N ARG A 512 22.70 15.13 -2.09
CA ARG A 512 23.26 14.49 -3.29
C ARG A 512 23.57 15.48 -4.40
N LYS A 513 24.86 15.79 -4.60
CA LYS A 513 25.36 16.33 -5.85
C LYS A 513 24.95 15.38 -7.00
N ARG A 514 24.14 15.86 -7.93
CA ARG A 514 23.85 15.15 -9.20
C ARG A 514 25.15 14.63 -9.78
N ARG A 515 25.29 13.33 -9.98
CA ARG A 515 26.17 12.80 -11.03
C ARG A 515 25.49 13.16 -12.35
N SER A 516 25.84 14.31 -12.91
CA SER A 516 25.50 14.65 -14.29
C SER A 516 26.03 13.53 -15.19
N LYS A 517 25.15 12.82 -15.90
CA LYS A 517 25.59 12.05 -17.06
C LYS A 517 26.29 13.05 -17.99
N PRO A 518 27.54 12.81 -18.41
CA PRO A 518 28.19 13.71 -19.35
C PRO A 518 27.33 13.76 -20.61
N SER A 519 26.88 14.95 -20.99
CA SER A 519 26.27 15.19 -22.29
C SER A 519 27.28 14.70 -23.32
N LYS A 520 26.91 13.73 -24.17
CA LYS A 520 27.67 13.42 -25.36
C LYS A 520 27.65 14.67 -26.25
N THR A 521 28.70 15.45 -26.17
CA THR A 521 28.99 16.50 -27.11
C THR A 521 29.05 15.85 -28.50
N VAL A 522 28.08 16.15 -29.33
CA VAL A 522 28.13 15.84 -30.75
C VAL A 522 29.28 16.68 -31.30
N ARG A 523 30.40 16.05 -31.62
CA ARG A 523 31.43 16.68 -32.45
C ARG A 523 30.84 16.87 -33.85
N THR A 524 30.48 18.08 -34.16
CA THR A 524 30.34 18.50 -35.55
C THR A 524 31.75 18.73 -36.10
N SER A 525 32.12 17.93 -37.08
CA SER A 525 33.25 18.17 -37.94
C SER A 525 32.91 19.34 -38.87
N GLN A 526 33.54 20.50 -38.66
CA GLN A 526 33.95 21.41 -39.76
C GLN A 526 34.74 22.61 -39.22
N GLY A 527 35.96 22.77 -39.74
CA GLY A 527 36.56 24.02 -40.16
C GLY A 527 37.24 24.88 -39.09
N GLU A 528 38.54 24.74 -39.04
CA GLU A 528 39.46 25.77 -38.58
C GLU A 528 39.20 27.12 -39.25
N VAL A 529 39.22 28.22 -38.49
CA VAL A 529 39.95 29.43 -38.87
C VAL A 529 40.43 30.13 -37.59
N ALA A 530 41.75 30.36 -37.59
CA ALA A 530 42.47 31.11 -36.56
C ALA A 530 42.16 32.61 -36.62
N MET A 531 42.30 33.34 -35.52
CA MET A 531 43.19 34.48 -35.33
C MET A 531 42.84 35.32 -34.12
N THR A 532 43.83 35.44 -33.29
CA THR A 532 44.47 36.58 -32.65
C THR A 532 43.76 37.34 -31.54
N SER A 533 44.44 37.28 -30.40
CA SER A 533 44.39 38.30 -29.34
C SER A 533 45.04 39.62 -29.82
N PRO A 534 44.75 40.76 -29.19
CA PRO A 534 45.71 41.21 -28.19
C PRO A 534 45.16 41.91 -26.93
N ASN A 535 45.96 41.73 -25.86
CA ASN A 535 46.25 42.61 -24.72
C ASN A 535 45.62 44.00 -24.65
N HIS A 536 45.15 44.38 -23.46
CA HIS A 536 45.61 45.43 -22.56
C HIS A 536 44.51 45.98 -21.66
N ASN A 537 44.89 45.97 -20.43
CA ASN A 537 44.69 46.71 -19.18
C ASN A 537 43.74 46.07 -18.20
#